data_c85e8e803570936b393216da1ce66a3e
#
_entry.id   c85e8e803570936b393216da1ce66a3e
#
_cell.length_a   1.000
_cell.length_b   1.000
_cell.length_c   1.000
_cell.angle_alpha   90.00
_cell.angle_beta   90.00
_cell.angle_gamma   90.00
#
_symmetry.space_group_name_H-M   'P 1'
#
loop_
_entity.id
_entity.type
_entity.pdbx_description
1 polymer ?
#
loop_
_entity_poly.entity_id
_entity_poly.type
_entity_poly.pdbx_seq_one_letter_code
_entity_poly.pdbx_strand_id
1 'polypeptide(L)'
;MLFRSTLNSKKFQETKMELPIALGKTITNEVFMVDLAKIPHLLVAGATGQGKSVGLNAIITSLLYKKHPNELKLVLIDPKKVEFSVYSRITNKFMAAVPDEEEPIITDVTKVVRTLNSLCVLMDSRYDLLKKAGARNIKEYNQKYVNHRLKLTDGHEFMPYIVVIIDEFGDLIMTAGKE
;
A
#
# COMPACT_ATOMS: atom_id res chain seq x y z
N MET A 1 20.19 11.44 -3.43
CA MET A 1 20.86 10.77 -4.57
C MET A 1 20.95 9.24 -4.44
N LEU A 2 21.21 8.68 -3.29
CA LEU A 2 21.34 7.22 -3.05
C LEU A 2 20.06 6.42 -3.43
N PHE A 3 18.87 6.92 -3.08
CA PHE A 3 17.63 6.20 -3.33
C PHE A 3 17.31 6.07 -4.83
N ARG A 4 17.54 7.12 -5.63
CA ARG A 4 17.36 7.07 -7.09
C ARG A 4 18.23 5.99 -7.74
N SER A 5 19.48 5.82 -7.29
CA SER A 5 20.37 4.78 -7.79
C SER A 5 19.88 3.37 -7.45
N THR A 6 19.18 3.23 -6.31
CA THR A 6 18.57 1.97 -5.89
C THR A 6 17.40 1.59 -6.79
N LEU A 7 16.50 2.52 -7.07
CA LEU A 7 15.36 2.32 -7.96
C LEU A 7 15.79 2.03 -9.42
N ASN A 8 16.87 2.68 -9.87
CA ASN A 8 17.41 2.46 -11.23
C ASN A 8 18.29 1.20 -11.34
N SER A 9 18.50 0.47 -10.25
CA SER A 9 19.29 -0.75 -10.29
C SER A 9 18.61 -1.85 -11.13
N LYS A 10 19.41 -2.64 -11.84
CA LYS A 10 18.91 -3.79 -12.61
C LYS A 10 18.10 -4.73 -11.72
N LYS A 11 18.57 -4.98 -10.48
CA LYS A 11 17.90 -5.82 -9.50
C LYS A 11 16.48 -5.34 -9.19
N PHE A 12 16.26 -4.02 -9.05
CA PHE A 12 14.92 -3.46 -8.80
C PHE A 12 14.07 -3.48 -10.07
N GLN A 13 14.64 -3.12 -11.21
CA GLN A 13 13.89 -3.02 -12.47
C GLN A 13 13.40 -4.39 -12.98
N GLU A 14 14.20 -5.44 -12.84
CA GLU A 14 13.89 -6.79 -13.36
C GLU A 14 13.25 -7.71 -12.32
N THR A 15 12.98 -7.22 -11.10
CA THR A 15 12.38 -8.07 -10.05
C THR A 15 11.00 -8.58 -10.44
N LYS A 16 10.72 -9.83 -10.07
CA LYS A 16 9.40 -10.49 -10.22
C LYS A 16 8.56 -10.43 -8.95
N MET A 17 8.97 -9.65 -7.97
CA MET A 17 8.21 -9.41 -6.74
C MET A 17 6.90 -8.71 -7.05
N GLU A 18 5.83 -9.06 -6.32
CA GLU A 18 4.52 -8.45 -6.52
C GLU A 18 4.49 -6.99 -6.03
N LEU A 19 5.01 -6.73 -4.85
CA LEU A 19 5.09 -5.39 -4.25
C LEU A 19 6.53 -5.12 -3.77
N PRO A 20 7.49 -4.90 -4.69
CA PRO A 20 8.88 -4.67 -4.30
C PRO A 20 9.04 -3.32 -3.62
N ILE A 21 9.61 -3.33 -2.44
CA ILE A 21 10.06 -2.14 -1.73
C ILE A 21 11.57 -2.16 -1.58
N ALA A 22 12.21 -1.08 -2.02
CA ALA A 22 13.65 -0.90 -1.90
C ALA A 22 13.94 -0.09 -0.63
N LEU A 23 14.63 -0.68 0.32
CA LEU A 23 14.91 -0.07 1.62
C LEU A 23 16.29 0.59 1.69
N GLY A 24 17.09 0.43 0.66
CA GLY A 24 18.43 1.02 0.59
C GLY A 24 19.48 0.06 0.04
N LYS A 25 20.71 0.22 0.53
CA LYS A 25 21.84 -0.65 0.20
C LYS A 25 22.46 -1.23 1.46
N THR A 26 22.97 -2.45 1.33
CA THR A 26 23.75 -3.11 2.37
C THR A 26 25.14 -2.47 2.51
N ILE A 27 25.89 -2.88 3.54
CA ILE A 27 27.30 -2.48 3.70
C ILE A 27 28.18 -2.94 2.54
N THR A 28 27.77 -3.98 1.81
CA THR A 28 28.41 -4.47 0.60
C THR A 28 27.96 -3.73 -0.67
N ASN A 29 27.24 -2.59 -0.52
CA ASN A 29 26.72 -1.77 -1.62
C ASN A 29 25.66 -2.49 -2.51
N GLU A 30 25.10 -3.59 -2.05
CA GLU A 30 24.03 -4.28 -2.75
C GLU A 30 22.67 -3.70 -2.43
N VAL A 31 21.76 -3.65 -3.41
CA VAL A 31 20.40 -3.19 -3.20
C VAL A 31 19.64 -4.17 -2.28
N PHE A 32 19.18 -3.66 -1.14
CA PHE A 32 18.31 -4.39 -0.22
C PHE A 32 16.85 -4.09 -0.54
N MET A 33 16.11 -5.13 -0.87
CA MET A 33 14.71 -5.04 -1.25
C MET A 33 13.94 -6.26 -0.77
N VAL A 34 12.68 -6.06 -0.45
CA VAL A 34 11.76 -7.10 0.00
C VAL A 34 10.42 -7.00 -0.73
N ASP A 35 9.68 -8.09 -0.75
CA ASP A 35 8.33 -8.13 -1.33
C ASP A 35 7.30 -7.88 -0.23
N LEU A 36 6.67 -6.72 -0.23
CA LEU A 36 5.65 -6.36 0.76
C LEU A 36 4.44 -7.30 0.70
N ALA A 37 4.13 -7.88 -0.46
CA ALA A 37 3.05 -8.86 -0.57
C ALA A 37 3.29 -10.15 0.23
N LYS A 38 4.56 -10.44 0.57
CA LYS A 38 4.96 -11.58 1.43
C LYS A 38 5.09 -11.19 2.90
N ILE A 39 5.09 -9.90 3.20
CA ILE A 39 5.17 -9.34 4.55
C ILE A 39 3.92 -8.47 4.72
N PRO A 40 2.76 -9.08 5.02
CA PRO A 40 1.47 -8.37 4.99
C PRO A 40 1.39 -7.22 6.03
N HIS A 41 2.19 -7.28 7.08
CA HIS A 41 2.28 -6.26 8.12
C HIS A 41 3.74 -5.91 8.38
N LEU A 42 4.09 -4.65 8.16
CA LEU A 42 5.43 -4.13 8.38
C LEU A 42 5.38 -2.98 9.39
N LEU A 43 6.05 -3.14 10.51
CA LEU A 43 6.27 -2.08 11.48
C LEU A 43 7.60 -1.38 11.18
N VAL A 44 7.53 -0.06 10.96
CA VAL A 44 8.71 0.79 10.81
C VAL A 44 8.82 1.69 12.03
N ALA A 45 9.83 1.49 12.85
CA ALA A 45 10.07 2.24 14.06
C ALA A 45 11.41 2.99 14.00
N GLY A 46 11.46 4.13 14.63
CA GLY A 46 12.68 4.95 14.75
C GLY A 46 12.41 6.20 15.58
N ALA A 47 13.39 6.64 16.35
CA ALA A 47 13.31 7.91 17.07
C ALA A 47 13.30 9.09 16.07
N THR A 48 12.89 10.24 16.53
CA THR A 48 12.91 11.49 15.75
C THR A 48 14.27 11.71 15.11
N GLY A 49 14.32 11.99 13.81
CA GLY A 49 15.55 12.16 13.06
C GLY A 49 16.29 10.88 12.66
N GLN A 50 15.82 9.71 13.05
CA GLN A 50 16.45 8.42 12.70
C GLN A 50 16.01 7.85 11.33
N GLY A 51 15.25 8.62 10.54
CA GLY A 51 14.92 8.27 9.17
C GLY A 51 13.64 7.47 8.98
N LYS A 52 12.71 7.40 9.96
CA LYS A 52 11.39 6.77 9.81
C LYS A 52 10.68 7.31 8.57
N SER A 53 10.52 8.62 8.45
CA SER A 53 9.88 9.29 7.32
C SER A 53 10.59 9.01 5.99
N VAL A 54 11.91 8.98 6.00
CA VAL A 54 12.70 8.61 4.80
C VAL A 54 12.40 7.16 4.39
N GLY A 55 12.30 6.25 5.36
CA GLY A 55 11.93 4.85 5.13
C GLY A 55 10.53 4.71 4.54
N LEU A 56 9.52 5.39 5.11
CA LEU A 56 8.15 5.40 4.59
C LEU A 56 8.08 5.96 3.17
N ASN A 57 8.77 7.07 2.91
CA ASN A 57 8.85 7.65 1.58
C ASN A 57 9.56 6.73 0.58
N ALA A 58 10.57 5.98 1.02
CA ALA A 58 11.25 4.99 0.18
C ALA A 58 10.29 3.83 -0.20
N ILE A 59 9.47 3.37 0.74
CA ILE A 59 8.44 2.35 0.50
C ILE A 59 7.42 2.86 -0.54
N ILE A 60 6.80 4.02 -0.28
CA ILE A 60 5.80 4.60 -1.18
C ILE A 60 6.37 4.79 -2.58
N THR A 61 7.53 5.42 -2.68
CA THR A 61 8.17 5.68 -3.97
C THR A 61 8.51 4.40 -4.72
N SER A 62 8.98 3.36 -4.03
CA SER A 62 9.24 2.05 -4.65
C SER A 62 7.99 1.46 -5.29
N LEU A 63 6.88 1.49 -4.58
CA LEU A 63 5.60 0.99 -5.05
C LEU A 63 5.09 1.78 -6.26
N LEU A 64 5.16 3.13 -6.20
CA LEU A 64 4.75 4.02 -7.30
C LEU A 64 5.59 3.84 -8.56
N TYR A 65 6.88 3.52 -8.42
CA TYR A 65 7.76 3.26 -9.57
C TYR A 65 7.53 1.90 -10.21
N LYS A 66 6.96 0.95 -9.48
CA LYS A 66 6.84 -0.44 -9.96
C LYS A 66 5.43 -0.81 -10.39
N LYS A 67 4.41 -0.17 -9.85
CA LYS A 67 3.01 -0.54 -10.07
C LYS A 67 2.23 0.54 -10.82
N HIS A 68 1.33 0.07 -11.68
CA HIS A 68 0.35 0.93 -12.34
C HIS A 68 -0.81 1.26 -11.37
N PRO A 69 -1.47 2.43 -11.50
CA PRO A 69 -2.62 2.79 -10.64
C PRO A 69 -3.77 1.78 -10.63
N ASN A 70 -3.91 1.00 -11.69
CA ASN A 70 -4.92 -0.07 -11.75
C ASN A 70 -4.53 -1.33 -10.97
N GLU A 71 -3.24 -1.46 -10.60
CA GLU A 71 -2.72 -2.62 -9.86
C GLU A 71 -2.49 -2.32 -8.38
N LEU A 72 -2.42 -1.03 -8.02
CA LEU A 72 -2.09 -0.57 -6.67
C LEU A 72 -2.95 0.62 -6.27
N LYS A 73 -3.52 0.55 -5.08
CA LYS A 73 -4.13 1.68 -4.39
C LYS A 73 -3.46 1.88 -3.03
N LEU A 74 -3.33 3.15 -2.64
CA LEU A 74 -2.75 3.56 -1.37
C LEU A 74 -3.82 4.17 -0.48
N VAL A 75 -3.77 3.87 0.81
CA VAL A 75 -4.48 4.59 1.86
C VAL A 75 -3.42 5.21 2.75
N LEU A 76 -3.34 6.53 2.78
CA LEU A 76 -2.35 7.26 3.57
C LEU A 76 -3.03 7.93 4.76
N ILE A 77 -2.54 7.62 5.96
CA ILE A 77 -3.02 8.15 7.23
C ILE A 77 -1.90 8.93 7.89
N ASP A 78 -2.10 10.24 8.03
CA ASP A 78 -1.11 11.18 8.57
C ASP A 78 -1.80 12.15 9.56
N PRO A 79 -1.96 11.76 10.83
CA PRO A 79 -2.61 12.60 11.84
C PRO A 79 -1.92 13.95 12.05
N LYS A 80 -0.62 14.03 11.79
CA LYS A 80 0.19 15.25 11.98
C LYS A 80 0.22 16.17 10.75
N LYS A 81 -0.29 15.73 9.60
CA LYS A 81 -0.35 16.49 8.34
C LYS A 81 1.01 16.93 7.77
N VAL A 82 2.07 16.19 8.06
CA VAL A 82 3.45 16.60 7.74
C VAL A 82 4.08 15.71 6.66
N GLU A 83 3.95 14.39 6.83
CA GLU A 83 4.78 13.44 6.09
C GLU A 83 4.25 13.14 4.67
N PHE A 84 2.94 13.07 4.49
CA PHE A 84 2.35 12.60 3.23
C PHE A 84 1.77 13.71 2.35
N SER A 85 1.83 14.97 2.75
CA SER A 85 1.31 16.11 1.99
C SER A 85 1.84 16.18 0.54
N VAL A 86 3.09 15.73 0.32
CA VAL A 86 3.73 15.70 -1.01
C VAL A 86 2.98 14.78 -2.00
N TYR A 87 2.23 13.80 -1.50
CA TYR A 87 1.48 12.84 -2.32
C TYR A 87 0.09 13.32 -2.73
N SER A 88 -0.34 14.49 -2.29
CA SER A 88 -1.63 15.08 -2.70
C SER A 88 -1.79 15.21 -4.23
N ARG A 89 -0.67 15.31 -4.96
CA ARG A 89 -0.68 15.42 -6.43
C ARG A 89 -1.00 14.13 -7.18
N ILE A 90 -0.90 12.96 -6.53
CA ILE A 90 -1.15 11.65 -7.15
C ILE A 90 -2.48 11.03 -6.73
N THR A 91 -3.27 11.76 -5.97
CA THR A 91 -4.49 11.30 -5.31
C THR A 91 -5.49 10.68 -6.27
N ASN A 92 -5.76 11.34 -7.39
CA ASN A 92 -6.75 10.91 -8.38
C ASN A 92 -6.45 9.56 -9.05
N LYS A 93 -5.21 9.07 -8.95
CA LYS A 93 -4.79 7.84 -9.62
C LYS A 93 -4.51 6.70 -8.65
N PHE A 94 -3.74 6.98 -7.61
CA PHE A 94 -3.21 5.94 -6.72
C PHE A 94 -3.95 5.83 -5.38
N MET A 95 -4.70 6.84 -4.94
CA MET A 95 -5.40 6.74 -3.67
C MET A 95 -6.67 5.91 -3.78
N ALA A 96 -6.92 5.07 -2.77
CA ALA A 96 -8.22 4.51 -2.54
C ALA A 96 -9.07 5.59 -1.85
N ALA A 97 -10.04 6.12 -2.56
CA ALA A 97 -10.98 7.08 -1.98
C ALA A 97 -12.07 6.33 -1.21
N VAL A 98 -12.39 6.80 -0.01
CA VAL A 98 -13.66 6.47 0.64
C VAL A 98 -14.72 7.35 0.00
N PRO A 99 -15.88 6.82 -0.43
CA PRO A 99 -16.96 7.65 -0.93
C PRO A 99 -17.28 8.78 0.05
N ASP A 100 -17.51 9.98 -0.48
CA ASP A 100 -17.81 11.20 0.28
C ASP A 100 -16.66 11.83 1.07
N GLU A 101 -15.42 11.41 0.87
CA GLU A 101 -14.24 12.04 1.48
C GLU A 101 -13.54 12.93 0.45
N GLU A 102 -13.48 14.25 0.72
CA GLU A 102 -12.79 15.21 -0.16
C GLU A 102 -11.26 15.15 -0.04
N GLU A 103 -10.75 14.78 1.14
CA GLU A 103 -9.32 14.72 1.41
C GLU A 103 -8.78 13.29 1.23
N PRO A 104 -7.85 13.09 0.28
CA PRO A 104 -7.32 11.75 -0.04
C PRO A 104 -6.30 11.24 0.98
N ILE A 105 -5.75 12.12 1.83
CA ILE A 105 -4.87 11.80 2.95
C ILE A 105 -5.67 11.98 4.23
N ILE A 106 -5.78 10.93 5.00
CA ILE A 106 -6.66 10.90 6.18
C ILE A 106 -5.90 11.46 7.37
N THR A 107 -6.43 12.53 7.95
CA THR A 107 -5.78 13.25 9.05
C THR A 107 -6.60 13.25 10.34
N ASP A 108 -7.89 12.99 10.25
CA ASP A 108 -8.82 12.96 11.38
C ASP A 108 -9.02 11.53 11.90
N VAL A 109 -8.97 11.34 13.22
CA VAL A 109 -9.03 10.02 13.86
C VAL A 109 -10.36 9.31 13.60
N THR A 110 -11.47 10.05 13.65
CA THR A 110 -12.81 9.47 13.38
C THR A 110 -12.89 8.96 11.94
N LYS A 111 -12.32 9.72 11.00
CA LYS A 111 -12.22 9.30 9.60
C LYS A 111 -11.31 8.08 9.43
N VAL A 112 -10.24 7.97 10.23
CA VAL A 112 -9.36 6.79 10.23
C VAL A 112 -10.14 5.55 10.61
N VAL A 113 -10.87 5.57 11.73
CA VAL A 113 -11.68 4.43 12.20
C VAL A 113 -12.71 4.03 11.13
N ARG A 114 -13.42 5.00 10.56
CA ARG A 114 -14.39 4.76 9.48
C ARG A 114 -13.73 4.10 8.26
N THR A 115 -12.55 4.59 7.85
CA THR A 115 -11.80 4.03 6.73
C THR A 115 -11.36 2.60 7.00
N LEU A 116 -10.82 2.33 8.19
CA LEU A 116 -10.40 0.97 8.57
C LEU A 116 -11.58 0.00 8.58
N ASN A 117 -12.75 0.42 9.10
CA ASN A 117 -13.97 -0.39 9.03
C ASN A 117 -14.40 -0.66 7.59
N SER A 118 -14.35 0.34 6.71
CA SER A 118 -14.65 0.17 5.28
C SER A 118 -13.69 -0.79 4.59
N LEU A 119 -12.40 -0.77 4.98
CA LEU A 119 -11.41 -1.71 4.48
C LEU A 119 -11.66 -3.15 4.96
N CYS A 120 -12.14 -3.33 6.18
CA CYS A 120 -12.56 -4.65 6.68
C CYS A 120 -13.72 -5.22 5.85
N VAL A 121 -14.77 -4.40 5.60
CA VAL A 121 -15.89 -4.80 4.73
C VAL A 121 -15.42 -5.15 3.31
N LEU A 122 -14.53 -4.33 2.74
CA LEU A 122 -13.94 -4.60 1.43
C LEU A 122 -13.11 -5.89 1.43
N MET A 123 -12.37 -6.16 2.49
CA MET A 123 -11.60 -7.40 2.63
C MET A 123 -12.52 -8.61 2.63
N ASP A 124 -13.61 -8.58 3.38
CA ASP A 124 -14.59 -9.68 3.43
C ASP A 124 -15.23 -9.93 2.05
N SER A 125 -15.63 -8.86 1.34
CA SER A 125 -16.16 -8.98 -0.01
C SER A 125 -15.15 -9.60 -0.99
N ARG A 126 -13.86 -9.28 -0.84
CA ARG A 126 -12.79 -9.87 -1.64
C ARG A 126 -12.59 -11.35 -1.32
N TYR A 127 -12.70 -11.76 -0.05
CA TYR A 127 -12.66 -13.18 0.31
C TYR A 127 -13.80 -13.96 -0.33
N ASP A 128 -15.00 -13.39 -0.41
CA ASP A 128 -16.11 -14.02 -1.10
C ASP A 128 -15.84 -14.18 -2.61
N LEU A 129 -15.27 -13.19 -3.26
CA LEU A 129 -14.88 -13.28 -4.67
C LEU A 129 -13.75 -14.31 -4.89
N LEU A 130 -12.75 -14.36 -4.00
CA LEU A 130 -11.70 -15.39 -4.03
C LEU A 130 -12.31 -16.79 -3.92
N LYS A 131 -13.24 -16.98 -2.98
CA LYS A 131 -13.97 -18.25 -2.79
C LYS A 131 -14.77 -18.66 -4.03
N LYS A 132 -15.54 -17.73 -4.61
CA LYS A 132 -16.30 -17.96 -5.86
C LYS A 132 -15.39 -18.34 -7.03
N ALA A 133 -14.21 -17.70 -7.12
CA ALA A 133 -13.23 -17.98 -8.17
C ALA A 133 -12.40 -19.26 -7.91
N GLY A 134 -12.50 -19.88 -6.74
CA GLY A 134 -11.64 -20.98 -6.33
C GLY A 134 -10.15 -20.58 -6.31
N ALA A 135 -9.86 -19.32 -5.94
CA ALA A 135 -8.51 -18.79 -5.86
C ALA A 135 -8.07 -18.65 -4.40
N ARG A 136 -6.79 -18.93 -4.12
CA ARG A 136 -6.24 -18.90 -2.74
C ARG A 136 -5.73 -17.52 -2.33
N ASN A 137 -5.42 -16.68 -3.30
CA ASN A 137 -4.86 -15.36 -3.08
C ASN A 137 -5.14 -14.43 -4.28
N ILE A 138 -4.89 -13.15 -4.08
CA ILE A 138 -5.12 -12.10 -5.08
C ILE A 138 -4.35 -12.34 -6.39
N LYS A 139 -3.13 -12.87 -6.32
CA LYS A 139 -2.30 -13.14 -7.51
C LYS A 139 -2.95 -14.21 -8.40
N GLU A 140 -3.36 -15.34 -7.80
CA GLU A 140 -4.04 -16.41 -8.51
C GLU A 140 -5.38 -15.94 -9.09
N TYR A 141 -6.13 -15.14 -8.31
CA TYR A 141 -7.39 -14.56 -8.75
C TYR A 141 -7.20 -13.64 -9.96
N ASN A 142 -6.29 -12.70 -9.89
CA ASN A 142 -6.01 -11.77 -10.97
C ASN A 142 -5.50 -12.47 -12.24
N GLN A 143 -4.72 -13.54 -12.08
CA GLN A 143 -4.33 -14.38 -13.23
C GLN A 143 -5.55 -15.05 -13.91
N LYS A 144 -6.51 -15.56 -13.13
CA LYS A 144 -7.75 -16.12 -13.67
C LYS A 144 -8.58 -15.05 -14.37
N TYR A 145 -8.64 -13.85 -13.78
CA TYR A 145 -9.35 -12.71 -14.35
C TYR A 145 -8.75 -12.28 -15.70
N VAL A 146 -7.46 -12.02 -15.76
CA VAL A 146 -6.75 -11.59 -16.98
C VAL A 146 -6.82 -12.65 -18.08
N ASN A 147 -6.83 -13.93 -17.70
CA ASN A 147 -6.98 -15.05 -18.65
C ASN A 147 -8.43 -15.34 -19.03
N HIS A 148 -9.37 -14.44 -18.72
CA HIS A 148 -10.81 -14.56 -19.02
C HIS A 148 -11.45 -15.85 -18.51
N ARG A 149 -10.97 -16.38 -17.37
CA ARG A 149 -11.50 -17.58 -16.72
C ARG A 149 -12.59 -17.29 -15.69
N LEU A 150 -12.88 -16.01 -15.45
CA LEU A 150 -13.90 -15.55 -14.52
C LEU A 150 -14.98 -14.79 -15.28
N LYS A 151 -16.25 -15.06 -14.94
CA LYS A 151 -17.39 -14.40 -15.59
C LYS A 151 -17.64 -13.03 -14.96
N LEU A 152 -17.68 -11.99 -15.76
CA LEU A 152 -17.98 -10.62 -15.31
C LEU A 152 -19.41 -10.53 -14.73
N THR A 153 -20.34 -11.34 -15.24
CA THR A 153 -21.73 -11.43 -14.76
C THR A 153 -21.84 -11.87 -13.30
N ASP A 154 -20.82 -12.55 -12.78
CA ASP A 154 -20.78 -13.03 -11.38
C ASP A 154 -20.17 -11.99 -10.44
N GLY A 155 -19.94 -10.76 -10.92
CA GLY A 155 -19.38 -9.64 -10.17
C GLY A 155 -17.86 -9.68 -10.05
N HIS A 156 -17.17 -10.49 -10.85
CA HIS A 156 -15.71 -10.52 -10.84
C HIS A 156 -15.12 -9.29 -11.51
N GLU A 157 -14.15 -8.68 -10.83
CA GLU A 157 -13.37 -7.54 -11.30
C GLU A 157 -11.88 -7.75 -10.99
N PHE A 158 -11.01 -6.99 -11.64
CA PHE A 158 -9.59 -7.01 -11.30
C PHE A 158 -9.39 -6.43 -9.90
N MET A 159 -8.65 -7.12 -9.05
CA MET A 159 -8.36 -6.68 -7.69
C MET A 159 -7.01 -5.96 -7.62
N PRO A 160 -6.95 -4.63 -7.46
CA PRO A 160 -5.70 -3.96 -7.14
C PRO A 160 -5.24 -4.33 -5.73
N TYR A 161 -3.93 -4.35 -5.50
CA TYR A 161 -3.40 -4.35 -4.14
C TYR A 161 -3.79 -3.05 -3.45
N ILE A 162 -4.13 -3.13 -2.17
CA ILE A 162 -4.38 -1.95 -1.33
C ILE A 162 -3.33 -1.96 -0.23
N VAL A 163 -2.52 -0.90 -0.18
CA VAL A 163 -1.49 -0.72 0.83
C VAL A 163 -1.88 0.43 1.73
N VAL A 164 -2.07 0.13 3.01
CA VAL A 164 -2.37 1.12 4.05
C VAL A 164 -1.07 1.52 4.71
N ILE A 165 -0.78 2.82 4.75
CA ILE A 165 0.42 3.37 5.38
C ILE A 165 -0.01 4.37 6.43
N ILE A 166 0.37 4.12 7.67
CA ILE A 166 0.02 4.94 8.82
C ILE A 166 1.31 5.55 9.36
N ASP A 167 1.39 6.88 9.34
CA ASP A 167 2.41 7.59 10.08
C ASP A 167 1.96 7.75 11.54
N GLU A 168 2.89 7.56 12.48
CA GLU A 168 2.64 7.69 13.92
C GLU A 168 1.47 6.82 14.45
N PHE A 169 1.59 5.50 14.24
CA PHE A 169 0.60 4.53 14.70
C PHE A 169 0.35 4.55 16.22
N GLY A 170 1.38 4.94 17.01
CA GLY A 170 1.25 5.09 18.47
C GLY A 170 0.21 6.14 18.86
N ASP A 171 0.22 7.30 18.23
CA ASP A 171 -0.75 8.38 18.51
C ASP A 171 -2.17 7.94 18.17
N LEU A 172 -2.32 7.17 17.09
CA LEU A 172 -3.61 6.63 16.66
C LEU A 172 -4.20 5.68 17.71
N ILE A 173 -3.40 4.73 18.22
CA ILE A 173 -3.85 3.78 19.25
C ILE A 173 -4.24 4.51 20.54
N MET A 174 -3.45 5.50 20.94
CA MET A 174 -3.71 6.25 22.17
C MET A 174 -5.02 7.06 22.09
N THR A 175 -5.42 7.48 20.91
CA THR A 175 -6.61 8.30 20.69
C THR A 175 -7.83 7.45 20.37
N ALA A 176 -7.71 6.49 19.45
CA ALA A 176 -8.82 5.61 19.03
C ALA A 176 -9.12 4.46 20.01
N GLY A 177 -8.17 4.09 20.86
CA GLY A 177 -8.37 3.03 21.86
C GLY A 177 -9.31 3.42 23.02
N LYS A 178 -9.95 4.57 22.95
CA LYS A 178 -10.98 5.04 23.90
C LYS A 178 -12.39 5.03 23.28
N GLU A 179 -12.51 4.72 22.01
CA GLU A 179 -13.77 4.50 21.28
C GLU A 179 -13.93 3.01 20.94
#